data_1d5654cbf884c5faec6478499cadf257
#
_entry.id   1d5654cbf884c5faec6478499cadf257
#
_cell.length_a   1.000
_cell.length_b   1.000
_cell.length_c   1.000
_cell.angle_alpha   90.00
_cell.angle_beta   90.00
_cell.angle_gamma   90.00
#
_symmetry.space_group_name_H-M   'P 1'
#
loop_
_entity.id
_entity.type
_entity.pdbx_description
1 polymer ?
#
loop_
_entity_poly.entity_id
_entity_poly.type
_entity_poly.pdbx_seq_one_letter_code
_entity_poly.pdbx_strand_id
1 'polypeptide(L)'
;MRRYRLRMIASRFDTERLALLPLRVEYAEEMAKVLATPELYTFTGDEPPTAEELAARYERQLAGPARQDEYWLNWVISSLQDAALVGYVQATVSGSEAEIAWVVGTTWQGRGYAKEAAIGLVSRLRAQGVERIIAHVHPEHSASAAVATAAGLSRTDHLDDGEHLWQR
;
A
#
# COMPACT_ATOMS: atom_id res chain seq x y z
N MET A 1 -16.90 10.12 27.49
CA MET A 1 -17.63 9.94 26.25
C MET A 1 -16.84 8.98 25.35
N ARG A 2 -17.27 7.70 25.23
CA ARG A 2 -16.66 6.77 24.27
C ARG A 2 -17.03 7.28 22.87
N ARG A 3 -16.06 7.89 22.16
CA ARG A 3 -16.20 8.10 20.71
C ARG A 3 -16.28 6.71 20.07
N TYR A 4 -17.44 6.34 19.59
CA TYR A 4 -17.55 5.19 18.69
C TYR A 4 -16.68 5.50 17.47
N ARG A 5 -15.46 4.97 17.45
CA ARG A 5 -14.67 4.97 16.22
C ARG A 5 -15.41 4.08 15.24
N LEU A 6 -15.97 4.68 14.21
CA LEU A 6 -16.48 3.95 13.07
C LEU A 6 -15.36 3.00 12.60
N ARG A 7 -15.70 1.73 12.41
CA ARG A 7 -14.77 0.72 11.90
C ARG A 7 -14.20 1.23 10.58
N MET A 8 -12.88 1.36 10.50
CA MET A 8 -12.23 1.77 9.26
C MET A 8 -12.34 0.64 8.24
N ILE A 9 -12.83 0.98 7.07
CA ILE A 9 -13.02 0.04 5.96
C ILE A 9 -12.37 0.67 4.73
N ALA A 10 -11.64 -0.13 3.96
CA ALA A 10 -11.15 0.29 2.66
C ALA A 10 -12.35 0.54 1.73
N SER A 11 -12.43 1.74 1.16
CA SER A 11 -13.44 2.09 0.16
C SER A 11 -12.76 2.71 -1.04
N ARG A 12 -13.38 2.59 -2.22
CA ARG A 12 -12.85 3.16 -3.47
C ARG A 12 -12.59 4.65 -3.33
N PHE A 13 -11.47 5.08 -3.83
CA PHE A 13 -11.21 6.49 -4.11
C PHE A 13 -10.39 6.62 -5.40
N ASP A 14 -10.59 7.72 -6.08
CA ASP A 14 -9.92 8.00 -7.34
C ASP A 14 -8.92 9.14 -7.17
N THR A 15 -7.87 9.10 -7.96
CA THR A 15 -6.93 10.19 -8.18
C THR A 15 -7.10 10.67 -9.63
N GLU A 16 -6.23 11.53 -10.12
CA GLU A 16 -6.34 12.04 -11.49
C GLU A 16 -6.33 10.92 -12.55
N ARG A 17 -5.45 9.92 -12.39
CA ARG A 17 -5.25 8.85 -13.39
C ARG A 17 -5.58 7.45 -12.88
N LEU A 18 -5.86 7.30 -11.60
CA LEU A 18 -5.96 5.99 -10.94
C LEU A 18 -7.28 5.83 -10.20
N ALA A 19 -7.77 4.60 -10.16
CA ALA A 19 -8.79 4.16 -9.22
C ALA A 19 -8.14 3.25 -8.19
N LEU A 20 -8.31 3.55 -6.93
CA LEU A 20 -7.88 2.71 -5.81
C LEU A 20 -9.10 1.88 -5.41
N LEU A 21 -9.07 0.60 -5.77
CA LEU A 21 -10.19 -0.32 -5.58
C LEU A 21 -9.99 -1.16 -4.32
N PRO A 22 -10.98 -1.24 -3.43
CA PRO A 22 -10.88 -2.12 -2.27
C PRO A 22 -10.52 -3.54 -2.70
N LEU A 23 -9.62 -4.19 -1.96
CA LEU A 23 -9.14 -5.54 -2.28
C LEU A 23 -10.29 -6.53 -2.38
N ARG A 24 -10.19 -7.41 -3.39
CA ARG A 24 -11.07 -8.57 -3.59
C ARG A 24 -10.23 -9.77 -4.00
N VAL A 25 -10.63 -10.96 -3.58
CA VAL A 25 -9.92 -12.20 -3.92
C VAL A 25 -9.82 -12.39 -5.44
N GLU A 26 -10.85 -11.98 -6.18
CA GLU A 26 -10.93 -12.09 -7.65
C GLU A 26 -9.82 -11.33 -8.38
N TYR A 27 -9.17 -10.37 -7.74
CA TYR A 27 -8.04 -9.65 -8.34
C TYR A 27 -6.74 -10.46 -8.35
N ALA A 28 -6.68 -11.58 -7.63
CA ALA A 28 -5.44 -12.34 -7.47
C ALA A 28 -4.87 -12.84 -8.80
N GLU A 29 -5.70 -13.30 -9.73
CA GLU A 29 -5.24 -13.82 -11.02
C GLU A 29 -4.55 -12.74 -11.86
N GLU A 30 -5.17 -11.57 -12.00
CA GLU A 30 -4.57 -10.45 -12.74
C GLU A 30 -3.36 -9.88 -11.98
N MET A 31 -3.46 -9.72 -10.66
CA MET A 31 -2.37 -9.19 -9.84
C MET A 31 -1.15 -10.12 -9.82
N ALA A 32 -1.32 -11.43 -9.90
CA ALA A 32 -0.20 -12.36 -10.00
C ALA A 32 0.66 -12.06 -11.24
N LYS A 33 0.05 -11.66 -12.34
CA LYS A 33 0.75 -11.23 -13.56
C LYS A 33 1.46 -9.88 -13.38
N VAL A 34 0.80 -8.93 -12.72
CA VAL A 34 1.37 -7.61 -12.39
C VAL A 34 2.61 -7.76 -11.52
N LEU A 35 2.59 -8.69 -10.57
CA LEU A 35 3.63 -8.91 -9.57
C LEU A 35 4.62 -10.02 -9.94
N ALA A 36 4.63 -10.49 -11.20
CA ALA A 36 5.41 -11.65 -11.62
C ALA A 36 6.90 -11.36 -11.81
N THR A 37 7.33 -10.12 -11.86
CA THR A 37 8.72 -9.75 -12.16
C THR A 37 9.62 -9.92 -10.95
N PRO A 38 10.68 -10.73 -10.99
CA PRO A 38 11.59 -10.94 -9.86
C PRO A 38 12.22 -9.66 -9.30
N GLU A 39 12.41 -8.64 -10.11
CA GLU A 39 12.99 -7.34 -9.71
C GLU A 39 12.18 -6.62 -8.62
N LEU A 40 10.88 -6.88 -8.52
CA LEU A 40 10.04 -6.34 -7.45
C LEU A 40 10.44 -6.84 -6.06
N TYR A 41 11.18 -7.93 -5.99
CA TYR A 41 11.53 -8.63 -4.74
C TYR A 41 13.00 -8.48 -4.36
N THR A 42 13.74 -7.63 -5.07
CA THR A 42 15.19 -7.40 -4.85
C THR A 42 15.51 -7.03 -3.39
N PHE A 43 14.66 -6.22 -2.76
CA PHE A 43 14.89 -5.72 -1.40
C PHE A 43 14.16 -6.51 -0.31
N THR A 44 13.22 -7.38 -0.65
CA THR A 44 12.48 -8.19 0.31
C THR A 44 12.98 -9.62 0.38
N GLY A 45 13.65 -10.11 -0.65
CA GLY A 45 14.15 -11.49 -0.74
C GLY A 45 13.07 -12.53 -1.03
N ASP A 46 11.84 -12.10 -1.29
CA ASP A 46 10.72 -12.98 -1.64
C ASP A 46 10.77 -13.41 -3.10
N GLU A 47 9.88 -14.30 -3.48
CA GLU A 47 9.64 -14.72 -4.86
C GLU A 47 8.24 -14.27 -5.32
N PRO A 48 8.03 -14.09 -6.64
CA PRO A 48 6.73 -13.79 -7.17
C PRO A 48 5.69 -14.85 -6.75
N PRO A 49 4.55 -14.44 -6.16
CA PRO A 49 3.51 -15.40 -5.77
C PRO A 49 2.77 -15.95 -6.98
N THR A 50 2.32 -17.19 -6.88
CA THR A 50 1.32 -17.73 -7.82
C THR A 50 -0.04 -17.07 -7.58
N ALA A 51 -0.96 -17.20 -8.55
CA ALA A 51 -2.32 -16.69 -8.38
C ALA A 51 -3.03 -17.34 -7.17
N GLU A 52 -2.78 -18.63 -6.92
CA GLU A 52 -3.35 -19.36 -5.78
C GLU A 52 -2.79 -18.87 -4.45
N GLU A 53 -1.48 -18.68 -4.36
CA GLU A 53 -0.83 -18.14 -3.16
C GLU A 53 -1.31 -16.71 -2.88
N LEU A 54 -1.48 -15.91 -3.92
CA LEU A 54 -1.96 -14.55 -3.79
C LEU A 54 -3.43 -14.49 -3.36
N ALA A 55 -4.27 -15.36 -3.91
CA ALA A 55 -5.68 -15.50 -3.50
C ALA A 55 -5.78 -15.86 -2.01
N ALA A 56 -4.98 -16.82 -1.54
CA ALA A 56 -4.94 -17.19 -0.12
C ALA A 56 -4.46 -16.03 0.77
N ARG A 57 -3.47 -15.25 0.31
CA ARG A 57 -3.01 -14.03 1.00
C ARG A 57 -4.13 -13.00 1.09
N TYR A 58 -4.88 -12.78 0.01
CA TYR A 58 -5.99 -11.83 -0.02
C TYR A 58 -7.13 -12.23 0.91
N GLU A 59 -7.43 -13.53 1.01
CA GLU A 59 -8.42 -14.03 1.99
C GLU A 59 -7.99 -13.68 3.42
N ARG A 60 -6.71 -13.89 3.75
CA ARG A 60 -6.18 -13.54 5.09
C ARG A 60 -6.23 -12.03 5.34
N GLN A 61 -5.87 -11.23 4.36
CA GLN A 61 -5.91 -9.77 4.48
C GLN A 61 -7.34 -9.25 4.66
N LEU A 62 -8.31 -9.84 3.95
CA LEU A 62 -9.71 -9.48 4.06
C LEU A 62 -10.35 -9.95 5.37
N ALA A 63 -9.87 -11.06 5.93
CA ALA A 63 -10.30 -11.52 7.26
C ALA A 63 -9.89 -10.52 8.35
N GLY A 64 -8.81 -9.79 8.12
CA GLY A 64 -8.32 -8.78 9.03
C GLY A 64 -7.51 -9.32 10.21
N PRO A 65 -6.98 -8.42 11.04
CA PRO A 65 -6.17 -8.80 12.20
C PRO A 65 -7.03 -9.35 13.35
N ALA A 66 -6.38 -10.14 14.22
CA ALA A 66 -7.01 -10.59 15.45
C ALA A 66 -7.20 -9.47 16.48
N ARG A 67 -6.39 -8.40 16.40
CA ARG A 67 -6.48 -7.24 17.30
C ARG A 67 -7.66 -6.35 16.93
N GLN A 68 -8.47 -5.99 17.92
CA GLN A 68 -9.67 -5.16 17.72
C GLN A 68 -9.39 -3.68 17.44
N ASP A 69 -8.20 -3.21 17.76
CA ASP A 69 -7.77 -1.81 17.60
C ASP A 69 -6.90 -1.57 16.35
N GLU A 70 -6.73 -2.62 15.54
CA GLU A 70 -5.95 -2.58 14.32
C GLU A 70 -6.83 -2.85 13.11
N TYR A 71 -6.57 -2.15 11.99
CA TYR A 71 -7.27 -2.30 10.73
C TYR A 71 -6.29 -2.50 9.60
N TRP A 72 -6.55 -3.47 8.74
CA TRP A 72 -5.83 -3.72 7.50
C TRP A 72 -6.65 -3.18 6.33
N LEU A 73 -6.14 -2.14 5.71
CA LEU A 73 -6.79 -1.51 4.56
C LEU A 73 -5.96 -1.79 3.33
N ASN A 74 -6.55 -2.44 2.34
CA ASN A 74 -5.85 -2.88 1.15
C ASN A 74 -6.62 -2.44 -0.10
N TRP A 75 -5.89 -1.92 -1.08
CA TRP A 75 -6.43 -1.53 -2.39
C TRP A 75 -5.54 -2.06 -3.50
N VAL A 76 -6.15 -2.45 -4.61
CA VAL A 76 -5.43 -2.58 -5.87
C VAL A 76 -5.53 -1.25 -6.63
N ILE A 77 -4.51 -0.95 -7.40
CA ILE A 77 -4.45 0.26 -8.23
C ILE A 77 -4.88 -0.11 -9.64
N SER A 78 -5.90 0.56 -10.16
CA SER A 78 -6.37 0.42 -11.53
C SER A 78 -6.13 1.71 -12.29
N SER A 79 -5.69 1.60 -13.54
CA SER A 79 -5.59 2.75 -14.44
C SER A 79 -6.99 3.17 -14.90
N LEU A 80 -7.35 4.44 -14.74
CA LEU A 80 -8.63 4.96 -15.24
C LEU A 80 -8.71 4.95 -16.77
N GLN A 81 -7.58 4.93 -17.46
CA GLN A 81 -7.53 4.95 -18.91
C GLN A 81 -8.00 3.64 -19.54
N ASP A 82 -7.55 2.50 -19.01
CA ASP A 82 -7.78 1.18 -19.62
C ASP A 82 -8.25 0.11 -18.62
N ALA A 83 -8.50 0.49 -17.37
CA ALA A 83 -8.92 -0.40 -16.29
C ALA A 83 -7.92 -1.53 -15.96
N ALA A 84 -6.68 -1.46 -16.45
CA ALA A 84 -5.65 -2.42 -16.11
C ALA A 84 -5.23 -2.27 -14.64
N LEU A 85 -5.04 -3.38 -13.94
CA LEU A 85 -4.43 -3.37 -12.62
C LEU A 85 -2.93 -3.14 -12.78
N VAL A 86 -2.37 -2.23 -12.00
CA VAL A 86 -0.97 -1.80 -12.14
C VAL A 86 -0.15 -1.99 -10.85
N GLY A 87 -0.79 -2.22 -9.73
CA GLY A 87 -0.12 -2.37 -8.45
C GLY A 87 -1.08 -2.39 -7.27
N TYR A 88 -0.56 -2.13 -6.08
CA TYR A 88 -1.37 -2.06 -4.87
C TYR A 88 -0.81 -1.04 -3.86
N VAL A 89 -1.66 -0.62 -2.94
CA VAL A 89 -1.29 0.12 -1.72
C VAL A 89 -1.96 -0.51 -0.51
N GLN A 90 -1.32 -0.38 0.63
CA GLN A 90 -1.78 -0.94 1.91
C GLN A 90 -1.63 0.10 3.01
N ALA A 91 -2.51 0.04 4.00
CA ALA A 91 -2.36 0.75 5.26
C ALA A 91 -2.73 -0.18 6.42
N THR A 92 -1.83 -0.30 7.37
CA THR A 92 -2.10 -0.94 8.67
C THR A 92 -2.32 0.18 9.67
N VAL A 93 -3.54 0.33 10.15
CA VAL A 93 -3.94 1.41 11.06
C VAL A 93 -4.07 0.89 12.47
N SER A 94 -3.34 1.49 13.40
CA SER A 94 -3.40 1.18 14.83
C SER A 94 -3.52 2.50 15.60
N GLY A 95 -4.61 2.69 16.31
CA GLY A 95 -4.88 3.97 16.96
C GLY A 95 -4.97 5.11 15.94
N SER A 96 -4.14 6.14 16.11
CA SER A 96 -4.03 7.29 15.21
C SER A 96 -2.84 7.20 14.25
N GLU A 97 -2.16 6.06 14.21
CA GLU A 97 -1.01 5.81 13.35
C GLU A 97 -1.35 4.83 12.22
N ALA A 98 -0.84 5.09 11.04
CA ALA A 98 -0.91 4.17 9.91
C ALA A 98 0.48 3.90 9.33
N GLU A 99 0.80 2.64 9.13
CA GLU A 99 1.93 2.22 8.32
C GLU A 99 1.45 1.94 6.90
N ILE A 100 2.08 2.57 5.93
CA ILE A 100 1.70 2.44 4.51
C ILE A 100 2.77 1.73 3.70
N ALA A 101 2.33 1.04 2.65
CA ALA A 101 3.20 0.39 1.67
C ALA A 101 2.59 0.53 0.28
N TRP A 102 3.45 0.45 -0.74
CA TRP A 102 3.06 0.57 -2.13
C TRP A 102 3.93 -0.32 -3.01
N VAL A 103 3.35 -0.86 -4.05
CA VAL A 103 4.06 -1.57 -5.12
C VAL A 103 3.38 -1.27 -6.45
N VAL A 104 4.17 -0.95 -7.47
CA VAL A 104 3.71 -0.83 -8.86
C VAL A 104 4.49 -1.82 -9.71
N GLY A 105 3.78 -2.57 -10.55
CA GLY A 105 4.40 -3.54 -11.47
C GLY A 105 5.40 -2.89 -12.41
N THR A 106 6.47 -3.60 -12.76
CA THR A 106 7.60 -3.05 -13.53
C THR A 106 7.18 -2.43 -14.86
N THR A 107 6.18 -3.01 -15.54
CA THR A 107 5.64 -2.48 -16.79
C THR A 107 5.12 -1.04 -16.69
N TRP A 108 4.62 -0.67 -15.50
CA TRP A 108 4.01 0.64 -15.24
C TRP A 108 4.87 1.59 -14.45
N GLN A 109 6.08 1.19 -14.07
CA GLN A 109 7.03 2.06 -13.37
C GLN A 109 7.52 3.20 -14.26
N GLY A 110 8.01 4.26 -13.62
CA GLY A 110 8.51 5.44 -14.33
C GLY A 110 7.43 6.39 -14.84
N ARG A 111 6.16 6.18 -14.48
CA ARG A 111 5.01 7.02 -14.89
C ARG A 111 4.45 7.87 -13.76
N GLY A 112 5.00 7.77 -12.56
CA GLY A 112 4.52 8.49 -11.38
C GLY A 112 3.30 7.87 -10.69
N TYR A 113 2.91 6.65 -11.01
CA TYR A 113 1.72 5.99 -10.44
C TYR A 113 1.88 5.70 -8.95
N ALA A 114 3.05 5.22 -8.50
CA ALA A 114 3.28 4.97 -7.08
C ALA A 114 3.21 6.27 -6.26
N LYS A 115 3.77 7.35 -6.75
CA LYS A 115 3.70 8.68 -6.11
C LYS A 115 2.26 9.16 -6.01
N GLU A 116 1.52 9.09 -7.11
CA GLU A 116 0.11 9.51 -7.16
C GLU A 116 -0.75 8.69 -6.20
N ALA A 117 -0.59 7.37 -6.19
CA ALA A 117 -1.33 6.49 -5.28
C ALA A 117 -0.98 6.76 -3.81
N ALA A 118 0.30 6.91 -3.48
CA ALA A 118 0.74 7.17 -2.11
C ALA A 118 0.25 8.54 -1.60
N ILE A 119 0.32 9.58 -2.42
CA ILE A 119 -0.22 10.91 -2.08
C ILE A 119 -1.73 10.82 -1.81
N GLY A 120 -2.47 10.13 -2.67
CA GLY A 120 -3.91 9.91 -2.49
C GLY A 120 -4.24 9.13 -1.23
N LEU A 121 -3.47 8.09 -0.92
CA LEU A 121 -3.64 7.30 0.28
C LEU A 121 -3.40 8.13 1.55
N VAL A 122 -2.32 8.91 1.58
CA VAL A 122 -2.01 9.81 2.72
C VAL A 122 -3.15 10.80 2.94
N SER A 123 -3.63 11.44 1.88
CA SER A 123 -4.76 12.37 1.96
C SER A 123 -6.01 11.69 2.51
N ARG A 124 -6.31 10.49 2.03
CA ARG A 124 -7.45 9.69 2.49
C ARG A 124 -7.37 9.35 3.98
N LEU A 125 -6.21 8.87 4.43
CA LEU A 125 -5.98 8.50 5.83
C LEU A 125 -6.09 9.73 6.74
N ARG A 126 -5.53 10.86 6.33
CA ARG A 126 -5.65 12.13 7.08
C ARG A 126 -7.12 12.56 7.24
N ALA A 127 -7.91 12.46 6.17
CA ALA A 127 -9.33 12.77 6.21
C ALA A 127 -10.11 11.86 7.17
N GLN A 128 -9.60 10.65 7.42
CA GLN A 128 -10.18 9.69 8.37
C GLN A 128 -9.64 9.83 9.81
N GLY A 129 -8.80 10.82 10.07
CA GLY A 129 -8.31 11.13 11.42
C GLY A 129 -7.00 10.43 11.79
N VAL A 130 -6.26 9.87 10.82
CA VAL A 130 -4.91 9.37 11.06
C VAL A 130 -3.98 10.56 11.25
N GLU A 131 -3.25 10.57 12.36
CA GLU A 131 -2.37 11.68 12.75
C GLU A 131 -0.92 11.45 12.35
N ARG A 132 -0.45 10.20 12.45
CA ARG A 132 0.91 9.83 12.11
C ARG A 132 0.92 8.78 11.01
N ILE A 133 1.69 9.03 9.97
CA ILE A 133 1.87 8.09 8.85
C ILE A 133 3.33 7.71 8.79
N ILE A 134 3.59 6.41 8.73
CA ILE A 134 4.93 5.85 8.64
C ILE A 134 5.04 4.90 7.44
N ALA A 135 6.27 4.72 6.98
CA ALA A 135 6.62 3.71 5.98
C ALA A 135 8.04 3.22 6.26
N HIS A 136 8.32 2.00 5.88
CA HIS A 136 9.67 1.42 5.95
C HIS A 136 10.23 1.28 4.55
N VAL A 137 11.44 1.80 4.32
CA VAL A 137 12.08 1.81 3.01
C VAL A 137 13.52 1.31 3.13
N HIS A 138 13.87 0.33 2.31
CA HIS A 138 15.25 -0.16 2.24
C HIS A 138 16.20 0.99 1.85
N PRO A 139 17.37 1.14 2.50
CA PRO A 139 18.30 2.26 2.25
C PRO A 139 18.72 2.41 0.78
N GLU A 140 18.79 1.31 0.04
CA GLU A 140 19.18 1.30 -1.37
C GLU A 140 17.99 1.44 -2.34
N HIS A 141 16.77 1.43 -1.85
CA HIS A 141 15.58 1.55 -2.68
C HIS A 141 15.23 3.02 -2.96
N SER A 142 15.99 3.65 -3.83
CA SER A 142 15.84 5.08 -4.15
C SER A 142 14.49 5.44 -4.75
N ALA A 143 13.88 4.54 -5.53
CA ALA A 143 12.56 4.75 -6.11
C ALA A 143 11.47 4.85 -5.02
N SER A 144 11.48 3.96 -4.02
CA SER A 144 10.55 4.04 -2.88
C SER A 144 10.83 5.25 -1.99
N ALA A 145 12.09 5.63 -1.81
CA ALA A 145 12.44 6.86 -1.09
C ALA A 145 11.84 8.11 -1.78
N ALA A 146 11.87 8.15 -3.11
CA ALA A 146 11.26 9.23 -3.88
C ALA A 146 9.73 9.26 -3.71
N VAL A 147 9.08 8.11 -3.66
CA VAL A 147 7.63 8.00 -3.39
C VAL A 147 7.31 8.50 -1.98
N ALA A 148 8.07 8.06 -0.97
CA ALA A 148 7.89 8.49 0.42
C ALA A 148 8.02 10.02 0.53
N THR A 149 9.04 10.62 -0.10
CA THR A 149 9.24 12.08 -0.14
C THR A 149 8.06 12.77 -0.80
N ALA A 150 7.58 12.28 -1.94
CA ALA A 150 6.43 12.85 -2.64
C ALA A 150 5.15 12.79 -1.79
N ALA A 151 4.98 11.75 -1.00
CA ALA A 151 3.86 11.61 -0.06
C ALA A 151 4.00 12.47 1.21
N GLY A 152 5.09 13.22 1.33
CA GLY A 152 5.33 14.14 2.44
C GLY A 152 5.97 13.49 3.66
N LEU A 153 6.49 12.27 3.53
CA LEU A 153 7.24 11.62 4.61
C LEU A 153 8.70 12.07 4.59
N SER A 154 9.31 12.11 5.77
CA SER A 154 10.74 12.40 5.93
C SER A 154 11.46 11.18 6.51
N ARG A 155 12.65 10.90 5.99
CA ARG A 155 13.48 9.83 6.52
C ARG A 155 13.94 10.15 7.94
N THR A 156 13.93 9.15 8.80
CA THR A 156 14.53 9.21 10.13
C THR A 156 15.83 8.41 10.15
N ASP A 157 16.61 8.53 11.22
CA ASP A 157 17.81 7.71 11.45
C ASP A 157 17.49 6.34 12.09
N HIS A 158 16.21 6.08 12.35
CA HIS A 158 15.77 4.81 12.92
C HIS A 158 15.80 3.72 11.85
N LEU A 159 16.52 2.63 12.16
CA LEU A 159 16.54 1.41 11.35
C LEU A 159 15.74 0.34 12.06
N ASP A 160 14.84 -0.28 11.32
CA ASP A 160 14.01 -1.37 11.78
C ASP A 160 14.13 -2.51 10.75
N ASP A 161 14.73 -3.62 11.17
CA ASP A 161 15.02 -4.76 10.29
C ASP A 161 15.75 -4.38 8.99
N GLY A 162 16.70 -3.44 9.09
CA GLY A 162 17.51 -2.97 7.97
C GLY A 162 16.84 -1.92 7.09
N GLU A 163 15.63 -1.51 7.39
CA GLU A 163 14.90 -0.47 6.67
C GLU A 163 14.84 0.83 7.46
N HIS A 164 14.97 1.96 6.76
CA HIS A 164 14.75 3.26 7.38
C HIS A 164 13.27 3.51 7.62
N LEU A 165 12.96 4.01 8.82
CA LEU A 165 11.64 4.54 9.13
C LEU A 165 11.50 5.93 8.52
N TRP A 166 10.42 6.13 7.76
CA TRP A 166 9.97 7.41 7.24
C TRP A 166 8.67 7.80 7.94
N GLN A 167 8.47 9.07 8.19
CA GLN A 167 7.29 9.55 8.93
C GLN A 167 6.80 10.92 8.47
N ARG A 168 5.51 11.12 8.71
CA ARG A 168 4.82 12.38 8.53
C ARG A 168 3.80 12.58 9.64
#